data_a4b76def42a82e829dab3dc301580b99
#
_entry.id   a4b76def42a82e829dab3dc301580b99
#
_cell.length_a   1.000
_cell.length_b   1.000
_cell.length_c   1.000
_cell.angle_alpha   90.00
_cell.angle_beta   90.00
_cell.angle_gamma   90.00
#
_symmetry.space_group_name_H-M   'P 1'
#
loop_
_entity.id
_entity.type
_entity.pdbx_description
1 polymer ?
#
loop_
_entity_poly.entity_id
_entity_poly.type
_entity_poly.pdbx_seq_one_letter_code
_entity_poly.pdbx_strand_id
1 'polypeptide(L)'
;LDAMLVKVTGKTINQLFAEEGEATFRDRESAQLARLEGSRKTVLSTGGGVVLREQNRSLLHALGYVVNLTATVDELTRRLACAKDRPLLSGETALDERIRQLLVERDPFYADADIRIDTTAKTLEDVVAEILDFYDGKRAGVL
;
A
#
# COMPACT_ATOMS: atom_id res chain seq x y z
N LEU A 1 7.07 -0.81 -4.48
CA LEU A 1 6.54 -0.77 -5.85
C LEU A 1 6.79 0.59 -6.49
N ASP A 2 6.48 1.69 -5.81
CA ASP A 2 6.67 3.06 -6.30
C ASP A 2 8.12 3.34 -6.72
N ALA A 3 9.11 2.96 -5.91
CA ALA A 3 10.52 3.11 -6.25
C ALA A 3 10.92 2.35 -7.53
N MET A 4 10.27 1.22 -7.80
CA MET A 4 10.50 0.47 -9.04
C MET A 4 9.93 1.21 -10.25
N LEU A 5 8.75 1.81 -10.11
CA LEU A 5 8.15 2.64 -11.16
C LEU A 5 9.02 3.86 -11.47
N VAL A 6 9.47 4.58 -10.44
CA VAL A 6 10.40 5.71 -10.60
C VAL A 6 11.68 5.28 -11.33
N LYS A 7 12.25 4.14 -10.95
CA LYS A 7 13.47 3.62 -11.60
C LYS A 7 13.25 3.27 -13.08
N VAL A 8 12.10 2.71 -13.43
CA VAL A 8 11.82 2.29 -14.82
C VAL A 8 11.44 3.47 -15.71
N THR A 9 10.69 4.44 -15.15
CA THR A 9 10.19 5.58 -15.94
C THR A 9 11.10 6.80 -15.94
N GLY A 10 11.99 6.90 -14.95
CA GLY A 10 12.80 8.10 -14.72
C GLY A 10 11.99 9.31 -14.21
N LYS A 11 10.71 9.11 -13.86
CA LYS A 11 9.77 10.15 -13.42
C LYS A 11 9.38 9.92 -11.98
N THR A 12 9.12 10.98 -11.24
CA THR A 12 8.50 10.90 -9.91
C THR A 12 7.04 10.44 -10.03
N ILE A 13 6.47 9.92 -8.93
CA ILE A 13 5.05 9.53 -8.90
C ILE A 13 4.15 10.72 -9.23
N ASN A 14 4.45 11.91 -8.70
CA ASN A 14 3.69 13.13 -9.00
C ASN A 14 3.73 13.49 -10.50
N GLN A 15 4.88 13.35 -11.15
CA GLN A 15 5.02 13.59 -12.60
C GLN A 15 4.20 12.56 -13.39
N LEU A 16 4.23 11.29 -13.01
CA LEU A 16 3.41 10.26 -13.68
C LEU A 16 1.91 10.59 -13.59
N PHE A 17 1.43 11.00 -12.42
CA PHE A 17 0.03 11.41 -12.25
C PHE A 17 -0.31 12.66 -13.05
N ALA A 18 0.55 13.68 -13.03
CA ALA A 18 0.30 14.96 -13.72
C ALA A 18 0.34 14.83 -15.25
N GLU A 19 1.28 14.05 -15.77
CA GLU A 19 1.51 13.93 -17.21
C GLU A 19 0.67 12.84 -17.87
N GLU A 20 0.45 11.72 -17.18
CA GLU A 20 -0.16 10.53 -17.77
C GLU A 20 -1.54 10.20 -17.16
N GLY A 21 -1.89 10.80 -16.04
CA GLY A 21 -3.13 10.58 -15.32
C GLY A 21 -3.14 9.29 -14.47
N GLU A 22 -4.14 9.19 -13.59
CA GLU A 22 -4.25 8.08 -12.65
C GLU A 22 -4.45 6.73 -13.36
N ALA A 23 -5.26 6.67 -14.40
CA ALA A 23 -5.54 5.42 -15.11
C ALA A 23 -4.26 4.77 -15.66
N THR A 24 -3.43 5.57 -16.34
CA THR A 24 -2.15 5.11 -16.90
C THR A 24 -1.18 4.71 -15.79
N PHE A 25 -1.15 5.49 -14.69
CA PHE A 25 -0.35 5.12 -13.52
C PHE A 25 -0.75 3.73 -12.99
N ARG A 26 -2.05 3.45 -12.85
CA ARG A 26 -2.56 2.14 -12.41
C ARG A 26 -2.22 1.01 -13.38
N ASP A 27 -2.19 1.28 -14.68
CA ASP A 27 -1.74 0.29 -15.67
C ASP A 27 -0.26 -0.06 -15.48
N ARG A 28 0.57 0.95 -15.26
CA ARG A 28 2.00 0.75 -14.97
C ARG A 28 2.23 0.04 -13.64
N GLU A 29 1.47 0.40 -12.60
CA GLU A 29 1.51 -0.25 -11.29
C GLU A 29 1.20 -1.74 -11.41
N SER A 30 0.14 -2.10 -12.12
CA SER A 30 -0.25 -3.49 -12.37
C SER A 30 0.80 -4.25 -13.20
N ALA A 31 1.32 -3.64 -14.26
CA ALA A 31 2.36 -4.23 -15.09
C ALA A 31 3.66 -4.45 -14.30
N GLN A 32 4.03 -3.54 -13.42
CA GLN A 32 5.21 -3.68 -12.58
C GLN A 32 5.04 -4.75 -11.51
N LEU A 33 3.82 -4.87 -10.93
CA LEU A 33 3.49 -5.94 -9.99
C LEU A 33 3.58 -7.31 -10.66
N ALA A 34 3.05 -7.45 -11.87
CA ALA A 34 3.08 -8.72 -12.63
C ALA A 34 4.51 -9.21 -12.90
N ARG A 35 5.49 -8.30 -13.04
CA ARG A 35 6.91 -8.68 -13.22
C ARG A 35 7.53 -9.35 -11.99
N LEU A 36 6.86 -9.28 -10.84
CA LEU A 36 7.32 -9.92 -9.61
C LEU A 36 6.83 -11.37 -9.47
N GLU A 37 6.03 -11.86 -10.41
CA GLU A 37 5.57 -13.24 -10.43
C GLU A 37 6.78 -14.20 -10.37
N GLY A 38 6.70 -15.18 -9.49
CA GLY A 38 7.79 -16.10 -9.22
C GLY A 38 8.91 -15.59 -8.31
N SER A 39 8.86 -14.34 -7.86
CA SER A 39 9.80 -13.80 -6.85
C SER A 39 9.67 -14.58 -5.54
N ARG A 40 10.81 -14.81 -4.88
CA ARG A 40 10.86 -15.53 -3.60
C ARG A 40 11.69 -14.77 -2.58
N LYS A 41 11.38 -14.95 -1.29
CA LYS A 41 12.12 -14.33 -0.18
C LYS A 41 12.19 -12.80 -0.31
N THR A 42 11.08 -12.19 -0.71
CA THR A 42 10.99 -10.76 -0.99
C THR A 42 9.94 -10.13 -0.08
N VAL A 43 10.24 -8.95 0.45
CA VAL A 43 9.27 -8.06 1.08
C VAL A 43 8.91 -6.98 0.07
N LEU A 44 7.62 -6.88 -0.26
CA LEU A 44 7.13 -5.91 -1.22
C LEU A 44 6.36 -4.81 -0.49
N SER A 45 6.88 -3.59 -0.52
CA SER A 45 6.14 -2.41 -0.10
C SER A 45 5.35 -1.84 -1.29
N THR A 46 4.04 -1.71 -1.13
CA THR A 46 3.13 -1.20 -2.17
C THR A 46 2.54 0.16 -1.77
N GLY A 47 2.07 0.90 -2.77
CA GLY A 47 1.18 2.04 -2.52
C GLY A 47 -0.22 1.56 -2.14
N GLY A 48 -0.98 2.36 -1.36
CA GLY A 48 -2.33 1.99 -0.91
C GLY A 48 -3.37 1.88 -2.01
N GLY A 49 -3.07 2.33 -3.25
CA GLY A 49 -3.98 2.21 -4.37
C GLY A 49 -3.86 0.91 -5.17
N VAL A 50 -2.84 0.10 -4.91
CA VAL A 50 -2.61 -1.16 -5.65
C VAL A 50 -3.80 -2.12 -5.53
N VAL A 51 -4.50 -2.08 -4.42
CA VAL A 51 -5.65 -2.95 -4.09
C VAL A 51 -6.93 -2.62 -4.86
N LEU A 52 -7.00 -1.46 -5.53
CA LEU A 52 -8.21 -1.03 -6.24
C LEU A 52 -8.58 -1.97 -7.38
N ARG A 53 -7.61 -2.64 -7.99
CA ARG A 53 -7.84 -3.59 -9.07
C ARG A 53 -7.86 -5.03 -8.55
N GLU A 54 -8.91 -5.77 -8.86
CA GLU A 54 -9.07 -7.17 -8.46
C GLU A 54 -7.90 -8.04 -8.92
N GLN A 55 -7.44 -7.86 -10.15
CA GLN A 55 -6.27 -8.58 -10.68
C GLN A 55 -5.01 -8.36 -9.84
N ASN A 56 -4.82 -7.16 -9.28
CA ASN A 56 -3.68 -6.89 -8.40
C ASN A 56 -3.84 -7.60 -7.06
N ARG A 57 -5.05 -7.61 -6.47
CA ARG A 57 -5.31 -8.34 -5.22
C ARG A 57 -5.04 -9.84 -5.38
N SER A 58 -5.57 -10.42 -6.45
CA SER A 58 -5.32 -11.84 -6.78
C SER A 58 -3.82 -12.13 -6.93
N LEU A 59 -3.09 -11.25 -7.60
CA LEU A 59 -1.65 -11.40 -7.80
C LEU A 59 -0.85 -11.22 -6.50
N LEU A 60 -1.25 -10.28 -5.63
CA LEU A 60 -0.62 -10.10 -4.32
C LEU A 60 -0.71 -11.37 -3.47
N HIS A 61 -1.90 -11.99 -3.41
CA HIS A 61 -2.08 -13.28 -2.71
C HIS A 61 -1.29 -14.43 -3.37
N ALA A 62 -1.16 -14.44 -4.68
CA ALA A 62 -0.33 -15.44 -5.38
C ALA A 62 1.17 -15.24 -5.10
N LEU A 63 1.61 -14.00 -4.84
CA LEU A 63 3.01 -13.69 -4.49
C LEU A 63 3.35 -14.03 -3.05
N GLY A 64 2.40 -13.93 -2.11
CA GLY A 64 2.64 -14.22 -0.70
C GLY A 64 1.58 -13.68 0.23
N TYR A 65 1.90 -13.58 1.50
CA TYR A 65 0.99 -13.03 2.51
C TYR A 65 0.84 -11.51 2.38
N VAL A 66 -0.39 -11.06 2.41
CA VAL A 66 -0.76 -9.65 2.30
C VAL A 66 -1.01 -9.09 3.69
N VAL A 67 -0.19 -8.12 4.08
CA VAL A 67 -0.31 -7.42 5.36
C VAL A 67 -0.84 -6.01 5.11
N ASN A 68 -1.97 -5.68 5.71
CA ASN A 68 -2.51 -4.31 5.71
C ASN A 68 -2.10 -3.60 7.00
N LEU A 69 -1.30 -2.55 6.86
CA LEU A 69 -0.95 -1.65 7.97
C LEU A 69 -1.97 -0.53 8.06
N THR A 70 -2.66 -0.43 9.19
CA THR A 70 -3.66 0.61 9.45
C THR A 70 -3.18 1.61 10.48
N ALA A 71 -3.82 2.76 10.57
CA ALA A 71 -3.70 3.71 11.66
C ALA A 71 -4.96 4.57 11.75
N THR A 72 -5.17 5.25 12.89
CA THR A 72 -6.26 6.20 13.04
C THR A 72 -6.10 7.38 12.07
N VAL A 73 -7.21 8.03 11.73
CA VAL A 73 -7.20 9.22 10.84
C VAL A 73 -6.26 10.30 11.39
N ASP A 74 -6.27 10.54 12.68
CA ASP A 74 -5.43 11.57 13.32
C ASP A 74 -3.94 11.23 13.16
N GLU A 75 -3.57 9.96 13.36
CA GLU A 75 -2.19 9.50 13.18
C GLU A 75 -1.77 9.54 11.70
N LEU A 76 -2.66 9.17 10.79
CA LEU A 76 -2.40 9.30 9.35
C LEU A 76 -2.23 10.75 8.94
N THR A 77 -3.09 11.64 9.44
CA THR A 77 -3.00 13.10 9.19
C THR A 77 -1.65 13.63 9.69
N ARG A 78 -1.25 13.26 10.91
CA ARG A 78 0.04 13.64 11.48
C ARG A 78 1.23 13.16 10.64
N ARG A 79 1.22 11.88 10.22
CA ARG A 79 2.30 11.28 9.41
C ARG A 79 2.38 11.89 8.01
N LEU A 80 1.25 12.27 7.44
CA LEU A 80 1.15 12.71 6.05
C LEU A 80 1.17 14.23 5.90
N ALA A 81 1.08 15.01 6.99
CA ALA A 81 1.08 16.47 6.96
C ALA A 81 2.28 17.07 6.20
N CYS A 82 3.42 16.41 6.21
CA CYS A 82 4.64 16.85 5.50
C CYS A 82 4.92 16.06 4.21
N ALA A 83 4.05 15.14 3.82
CA ALA A 83 4.28 14.30 2.63
C ALA A 83 3.98 15.09 1.35
N LYS A 84 5.00 15.25 0.49
CA LYS A 84 4.89 15.95 -0.81
C LYS A 84 4.70 14.99 -1.99
N ASP A 85 4.80 13.70 -1.77
CA ASP A 85 4.80 12.63 -2.77
C ASP A 85 3.46 11.87 -2.84
N ARG A 86 2.37 12.50 -2.39
CA ARG A 86 1.03 11.91 -2.31
C ARG A 86 0.02 12.71 -3.14
N PRO A 87 -0.04 12.52 -4.49
CA PRO A 87 -0.91 13.31 -5.37
C PRO A 87 -2.38 13.33 -4.95
N LEU A 88 -2.90 12.19 -4.49
CA LEU A 88 -4.31 12.05 -4.11
C LEU A 88 -4.67 12.72 -2.77
N LEU A 89 -3.68 13.19 -2.01
CA LEU A 89 -3.89 13.94 -0.76
C LEU A 89 -3.70 15.44 -0.95
N SER A 90 -3.34 15.89 -2.15
CA SER A 90 -3.24 17.30 -2.48
C SER A 90 -4.61 17.85 -2.94
N GLY A 91 -4.91 19.10 -2.64
CA GLY A 91 -6.15 19.75 -3.03
C GLY A 91 -6.67 20.74 -1.99
N GLU A 92 -7.86 21.29 -2.24
CA GLU A 92 -8.52 22.29 -1.37
C GLU A 92 -9.23 21.65 -0.16
N THR A 93 -9.49 20.34 -0.19
CA THR A 93 -10.12 19.63 0.92
C THR A 93 -9.14 19.43 2.06
N ALA A 94 -9.60 19.59 3.30
CA ALA A 94 -8.79 19.32 4.48
C ALA A 94 -8.21 17.90 4.45
N LEU A 95 -6.94 17.76 4.82
CA LEU A 95 -6.20 16.50 4.71
C LEU A 95 -6.89 15.34 5.43
N ASP A 96 -7.40 15.57 6.64
CA ASP A 96 -8.09 14.56 7.44
C ASP A 96 -9.39 14.08 6.77
N GLU A 97 -10.15 15.00 6.18
CA GLU A 97 -11.37 14.66 5.43
C GLU A 97 -11.04 13.83 4.19
N ARG A 98 -9.99 14.20 3.46
CA ARG A 98 -9.53 13.42 2.31
C ARG A 98 -9.06 12.03 2.70
N ILE A 99 -8.37 11.90 3.83
CA ILE A 99 -7.96 10.61 4.38
C ILE A 99 -9.20 9.76 4.71
N ARG A 100 -10.21 10.33 5.40
CA ARG A 100 -11.47 9.61 5.72
C ARG A 100 -12.17 9.10 4.47
N GLN A 101 -12.30 9.93 3.44
CA GLN A 101 -12.90 9.54 2.16
C GLN A 101 -12.16 8.35 1.54
N LEU A 102 -10.82 8.44 1.42
CA LEU A 102 -10.02 7.36 0.85
C LEU A 102 -10.07 6.07 1.68
N LEU A 103 -10.17 6.16 3.00
CA LEU A 103 -10.34 4.99 3.85
C LEU A 103 -11.69 4.32 3.61
N VAL A 104 -12.78 5.09 3.57
CA VAL A 104 -14.13 4.55 3.29
C VAL A 104 -14.18 3.88 1.91
N GLU A 105 -13.63 4.52 0.88
CA GLU A 105 -13.59 3.99 -0.48
C GLU A 105 -12.80 2.69 -0.60
N ARG A 106 -11.72 2.54 0.21
CA ARG A 106 -10.75 1.46 0.04
C ARG A 106 -10.84 0.36 1.09
N ASP A 107 -11.53 0.59 2.19
CA ASP A 107 -11.63 -0.40 3.28
C ASP A 107 -12.12 -1.78 2.83
N PRO A 108 -13.10 -1.91 1.92
CA PRO A 108 -13.51 -3.21 1.39
C PRO A 108 -12.37 -3.98 0.70
N PHE A 109 -11.46 -3.26 0.04
CA PHE A 109 -10.32 -3.87 -0.63
C PHE A 109 -9.17 -4.17 0.33
N TYR A 110 -9.02 -3.37 1.38
CA TYR A 110 -8.04 -3.62 2.44
C TYR A 110 -8.45 -4.78 3.35
N ALA A 111 -9.75 -5.04 3.46
CA ALA A 111 -10.27 -6.18 4.23
C ALA A 111 -9.87 -7.54 3.65
N ASP A 112 -9.46 -7.58 2.38
CA ASP A 112 -8.97 -8.78 1.68
C ASP A 112 -7.56 -9.24 2.14
N ALA A 113 -6.86 -8.46 2.98
CA ALA A 113 -5.53 -8.82 3.47
C ALA A 113 -5.58 -10.02 4.43
N ASP A 114 -4.50 -10.82 4.44
CA ASP A 114 -4.37 -11.97 5.35
C ASP A 114 -4.30 -11.56 6.82
N ILE A 115 -3.79 -10.36 7.10
CA ILE A 115 -3.77 -9.74 8.41
C ILE A 115 -3.85 -8.22 8.30
N ARG A 116 -4.52 -7.60 9.28
CA ARG A 116 -4.53 -6.14 9.47
C ARG A 116 -3.85 -5.82 10.80
N ILE A 117 -2.87 -4.95 10.76
CA ILE A 117 -2.08 -4.52 11.92
C ILE A 117 -2.29 -3.03 12.14
N ASP A 118 -2.87 -2.65 13.27
CA ASP A 118 -2.95 -1.25 13.67
C ASP A 118 -1.58 -0.77 14.14
N THR A 119 -1.06 0.25 13.49
CA THR A 119 0.24 0.85 13.78
C THR A 119 0.13 2.12 14.65
N THR A 120 -1.08 2.49 15.08
CA THR A 120 -1.30 3.64 15.96
C THR A 120 -0.57 3.42 17.27
N ALA A 121 0.24 4.39 17.69
CA ALA A 121 1.03 4.35 18.94
C ALA A 121 2.00 3.15 19.07
N LYS A 122 2.30 2.44 17.99
CA LYS A 122 3.31 1.37 17.97
C LYS A 122 4.65 1.89 17.43
N THR A 123 5.73 1.31 17.92
CA THR A 123 7.05 1.49 17.32
C THR A 123 7.19 0.67 16.03
N LEU A 124 8.20 0.95 15.25
CA LEU A 124 8.51 0.15 14.06
C LEU A 124 8.82 -1.31 14.43
N GLU A 125 9.54 -1.50 15.54
CA GLU A 125 9.93 -2.79 16.08
C GLU A 125 8.70 -3.62 16.49
N ASP A 126 7.71 -3.00 17.14
CA ASP A 126 6.45 -3.68 17.51
C ASP A 126 5.70 -4.17 16.27
N VAL A 127 5.60 -3.33 15.24
CA VAL A 127 4.93 -3.70 13.99
C VAL A 127 5.67 -4.83 13.28
N VAL A 128 7.00 -4.78 13.24
CA VAL A 128 7.82 -5.83 12.64
C VAL A 128 7.65 -7.15 13.41
N ALA A 129 7.63 -7.10 14.75
CA ALA A 129 7.41 -8.29 15.58
C ALA A 129 6.06 -8.95 15.26
N GLU A 130 4.97 -8.19 15.18
CA GLU A 130 3.65 -8.71 14.85
C GLU A 130 3.60 -9.35 13.44
N ILE A 131 4.29 -8.75 12.46
CA ILE A 131 4.39 -9.32 11.11
C ILE A 131 5.14 -10.65 11.15
N LEU A 132 6.24 -10.73 11.91
CA LEU A 132 7.03 -11.96 12.03
C LEU A 132 6.26 -13.05 12.75
N ASP A 133 5.58 -12.74 13.84
CA ASP A 133 4.73 -13.68 14.59
C ASP A 133 3.64 -14.28 13.68
N PHE A 134 2.96 -13.44 12.90
CA PHE A 134 1.98 -13.90 11.92
C PHE A 134 2.63 -14.82 10.87
N TYR A 135 3.75 -14.40 10.29
CA TYR A 135 4.44 -15.16 9.25
C TYR A 135 4.91 -16.52 9.75
N ASP A 136 5.50 -16.58 10.94
CA ASP A 136 5.99 -17.81 11.54
C ASP A 136 4.83 -18.73 11.95
N GLY A 137 3.73 -18.18 12.46
CA GLY A 137 2.51 -18.92 12.76
C GLY A 137 1.90 -19.58 11.52
N LYS A 138 1.84 -18.87 10.40
CA LYS A 138 1.38 -19.43 9.11
C LYS A 138 2.30 -20.53 8.60
N ARG A 139 3.61 -20.38 8.72
CA ARG A 139 4.57 -21.41 8.31
C ARG A 139 4.50 -22.67 9.17
N ALA A 140 4.20 -22.51 10.44
CA ALA A 140 4.04 -23.61 11.40
C ALA A 140 2.66 -24.30 11.28
N GLY A 141 1.71 -23.76 10.50
CA GLY A 141 0.35 -24.27 10.38
C GLY A 141 -0.50 -24.05 11.64
N VAL A 142 -0.19 -23.03 12.45
CA VAL A 142 -0.87 -22.71 13.72
C VAL A 142 -1.97 -21.66 13.51
N LEU A 143 -1.96 -20.95 12.38
CA LEU A 143 -2.93 -19.89 12.01
C LEU A 143 -3.68 -20.24 10.73
#